data_11e15b89169c99a85d9e7deaa44bc806
#
_entry.id   11e15b89169c99a85d9e7deaa44bc806
#
_cell.length_a   1.000
_cell.length_b   1.000
_cell.length_c   1.000
_cell.angle_alpha   90.00
_cell.angle_beta   90.00
_cell.angle_gamma   90.00
#
_symmetry.space_group_name_H-M   'P 1'
#
loop_
_entity.id
_entity.type
_entity.pdbx_description
1 polymer ?
#
loop_
_entity_poly.entity_id
_entity_poly.type
_entity_poly.pdbx_seq_one_letter_code
_entity_poly.pdbx_strand_id
1 'polypeptide(L)'
;MTYLLIALAVLLPVPYMLQLPGAVFNTLGDYQGKPMISVSGAQTYPTDGKIDMLTVAVSGGPGRDTYASQALGALIRGKETVVPTEAYYPLETTREQVAESNSYEMTSSQDVAVAAAMEQFDKPYTVSLLVDEVTQGAPADGRLESGDRILSVNGTGLETDPEAAAKMSTTVQNSD
;
A
#
# COMPACT_ATOMS: atom_id res chain seq x y z
N MET A 1 -5.02 34.88 30.17
CA MET A 1 -4.84 34.86 28.70
C MET A 1 -3.83 33.79 28.24
N THR A 2 -2.67 33.68 28.82
CA THR A 2 -1.61 32.72 28.41
C THR A 2 -2.08 31.25 28.41
N TYR A 3 -2.79 30.81 29.42
CA TYR A 3 -3.31 29.45 29.49
C TYR A 3 -4.37 29.13 28.42
N LEU A 4 -5.18 30.14 28.04
CA LEU A 4 -6.16 29.96 26.96
C LEU A 4 -5.46 29.80 25.60
N LEU A 5 -4.39 30.56 25.35
CA LEU A 5 -3.62 30.43 24.12
C LEU A 5 -2.89 29.11 24.01
N ILE A 6 -2.34 28.60 25.12
CA ILE A 6 -1.74 27.25 25.18
C ILE A 6 -2.78 26.18 24.92
N ALA A 7 -3.95 26.25 25.56
CA ALA A 7 -5.04 25.31 25.35
C ALA A 7 -5.52 25.31 23.88
N LEU A 8 -5.58 26.48 23.25
CA LEU A 8 -5.95 26.59 21.84
C LEU A 8 -4.86 26.03 20.92
N ALA A 9 -3.59 26.31 21.20
CA ALA A 9 -2.47 25.81 20.40
C ALA A 9 -2.37 24.27 20.39
N VAL A 10 -2.74 23.63 21.49
CA VAL A 10 -2.75 22.17 21.64
C VAL A 10 -3.84 21.48 20.80
N LEU A 11 -4.90 22.23 20.43
CA LEU A 11 -6.00 21.77 19.59
C LEU A 11 -5.81 22.11 18.10
N LEU A 12 -4.70 22.72 17.72
CA LEU A 12 -4.44 23.02 16.31
C LEU A 12 -4.13 21.72 15.53
N PRO A 13 -4.69 21.54 14.34
CA PRO A 13 -4.29 20.49 13.43
C PRO A 13 -2.86 20.73 12.96
N VAL A 14 -2.09 19.66 12.86
CA VAL A 14 -0.69 19.68 12.41
C VAL A 14 -0.48 18.64 11.31
N PRO A 15 0.38 18.91 10.31
CA PRO A 15 0.62 18.03 9.19
C PRO A 15 1.56 16.86 9.54
N TYR A 16 1.19 16.10 10.56
CA TYR A 16 1.94 14.94 11.01
C TYR A 16 1.05 13.71 11.09
N MET A 17 1.66 12.56 10.89
CA MET A 17 1.08 11.24 11.10
C MET A 17 1.77 10.56 12.27
N LEU A 18 1.04 9.69 12.94
CA LEU A 18 1.54 8.88 14.04
C LEU A 18 1.59 7.42 13.58
N GLN A 19 2.74 6.80 13.71
CA GLN A 19 2.93 5.38 13.43
C GLN A 19 3.17 4.63 14.73
N LEU A 20 2.39 3.57 14.93
CA LEU A 20 2.46 2.71 16.11
C LEU A 20 2.70 1.26 15.67
N PRO A 21 3.37 0.45 16.49
CA PRO A 21 3.35 -0.99 16.32
C PRO A 21 1.89 -1.47 16.28
N GLY A 22 1.52 -2.14 15.19
CA GLY A 22 0.21 -2.75 15.05
C GLY A 22 0.11 -4.12 15.71
N ALA A 23 -1.01 -4.80 15.52
CA ALA A 23 -1.19 -6.15 16.00
C ALA A 23 -0.32 -7.14 15.20
N VAL A 24 0.06 -8.23 15.88
CA VAL A 24 0.74 -9.37 15.24
C VAL A 24 -0.29 -10.46 15.01
N PHE A 25 -0.36 -10.99 13.79
CA PHE A 25 -1.30 -12.03 13.42
C PHE A 25 -0.55 -13.28 12.96
N ASN A 26 -0.87 -14.44 13.56
CA ASN A 26 -0.39 -15.71 13.00
C ASN A 26 -1.24 -16.07 11.77
N THR A 27 -0.66 -15.98 10.59
CA THR A 27 -1.37 -16.23 9.32
C THR A 27 -1.79 -17.69 9.13
N LEU A 28 -1.15 -18.63 9.83
CA LEU A 28 -1.52 -20.05 9.84
C LEU A 28 -2.58 -20.38 10.91
N GLY A 29 -2.99 -19.41 11.69
CA GLY A 29 -3.99 -19.56 12.75
C GLY A 29 -5.35 -18.99 12.38
N ASP A 30 -6.20 -18.88 13.41
CA ASP A 30 -7.53 -18.31 13.28
C ASP A 30 -7.54 -16.84 13.65
N TYR A 31 -8.34 -16.08 12.91
CA TYR A 31 -8.70 -14.70 13.24
C TYR A 31 -10.21 -14.59 13.41
N GLN A 32 -10.65 -14.17 14.59
CA GLN A 32 -12.09 -14.08 14.96
C GLN A 32 -12.85 -15.40 14.75
N GLY A 33 -12.20 -16.53 15.04
CA GLY A 33 -12.81 -17.87 14.92
C GLY A 33 -12.91 -18.40 13.49
N LYS A 34 -12.20 -17.79 12.54
CA LYS A 34 -12.08 -18.27 11.15
C LYS A 34 -10.61 -18.39 10.77
N PRO A 35 -10.23 -19.48 10.06
CA PRO A 35 -8.86 -19.57 9.56
C PRO A 35 -8.53 -18.40 8.64
N MET A 36 -7.35 -17.80 8.83
CA MET A 36 -6.88 -16.69 7.99
C MET A 36 -6.59 -17.15 6.56
N ILE A 37 -6.13 -18.40 6.40
CA ILE A 37 -5.92 -19.02 5.10
C ILE A 37 -6.88 -20.22 4.99
N SER A 38 -7.74 -20.21 3.99
CA SER A 38 -8.59 -21.35 3.67
C SER A 38 -8.24 -21.88 2.30
N VAL A 39 -8.08 -23.22 2.22
CA VAL A 39 -7.77 -23.92 0.98
C VAL A 39 -8.97 -24.77 0.60
N SER A 40 -9.47 -24.60 -0.64
CA SER A 40 -10.53 -25.43 -1.21
C SER A 40 -10.00 -26.22 -2.40
N GLY A 41 -10.48 -27.45 -2.56
CA GLY A 41 -10.12 -28.30 -3.71
C GLY A 41 -8.74 -28.98 -3.62
N ALA A 42 -8.02 -28.85 -2.50
CA ALA A 42 -6.75 -29.51 -2.26
C ALA A 42 -6.69 -30.09 -0.84
N GLN A 43 -5.84 -31.08 -0.64
CA GLN A 43 -5.59 -31.66 0.67
C GLN A 43 -4.70 -30.71 1.48
N THR A 44 -5.09 -30.44 2.72
CA THR A 44 -4.29 -29.65 3.67
C THR A 44 -3.70 -30.57 4.73
N TYR A 45 -2.56 -30.15 5.28
CA TYR A 45 -1.85 -30.88 6.33
C TYR A 45 -1.77 -30.02 7.59
N PRO A 46 -1.82 -30.63 8.79
CA PRO A 46 -1.58 -29.91 10.03
C PRO A 46 -0.18 -29.27 10.01
N THR A 47 -0.09 -28.03 10.45
CA THR A 47 1.18 -27.33 10.59
C THR A 47 1.41 -26.97 12.05
N ASP A 48 2.57 -27.33 12.59
CA ASP A 48 2.97 -27.04 13.99
C ASP A 48 3.77 -25.73 14.12
N GLY A 49 3.75 -24.89 13.10
CA GLY A 49 4.47 -23.63 13.06
C GLY A 49 3.57 -22.41 13.11
N LYS A 50 4.20 -21.24 13.07
CA LYS A 50 3.49 -19.97 12.89
C LYS A 50 4.25 -19.09 11.90
N ILE A 51 3.50 -18.32 11.14
CA ILE A 51 4.01 -17.23 10.31
C ILE A 51 3.33 -15.96 10.79
N ASP A 52 4.11 -15.11 11.47
CA ASP A 52 3.58 -13.90 12.05
C ASP A 52 3.62 -12.76 11.03
N MET A 53 2.45 -12.21 10.72
CA MET A 53 2.28 -10.98 9.94
C MET A 53 2.34 -9.79 10.89
N LEU A 54 3.31 -8.92 10.67
CA LEU A 54 3.48 -7.68 11.42
C LEU A 54 2.70 -6.56 10.74
N THR A 55 2.03 -5.74 11.54
CA THR A 55 1.30 -4.58 11.03
C THR A 55 1.77 -3.29 11.67
N VAL A 56 1.55 -2.18 10.98
CA VAL A 56 1.76 -0.83 11.50
C VAL A 56 0.41 -0.12 11.52
N ALA A 57 0.04 0.39 12.70
CA ALA A 57 -1.13 1.24 12.82
C ALA A 57 -0.73 2.69 12.49
N VAL A 58 -1.49 3.34 11.61
CA VAL A 58 -1.25 4.73 11.21
C VAL A 58 -2.45 5.57 11.61
N SER A 59 -2.20 6.72 12.23
CA SER A 59 -3.20 7.73 12.57
C SER A 59 -2.80 9.07 11.98
N GLY A 60 -3.76 9.80 11.43
CA GLY A 60 -3.51 11.03 10.66
C GLY A 60 -3.38 10.76 9.15
N GLY A 61 -2.95 11.75 8.39
CA GLY A 61 -2.81 11.69 6.94
C GLY A 61 -3.97 12.35 6.18
N PRO A 62 -4.05 12.19 4.86
CA PRO A 62 -5.08 12.83 4.04
C PRO A 62 -6.50 12.55 4.54
N GLY A 63 -7.26 13.63 4.77
CA GLY A 63 -8.63 13.56 5.28
C GLY A 63 -8.77 13.15 6.76
N ARG A 64 -7.67 13.12 7.51
CA ARG A 64 -7.65 12.89 8.97
C ARG A 64 -6.65 13.80 9.65
N ASP A 65 -7.13 14.72 10.45
CA ASP A 65 -6.28 15.65 11.19
C ASP A 65 -5.61 14.97 12.38
N THR A 66 -4.33 15.25 12.54
CA THR A 66 -3.59 15.02 13.79
C THR A 66 -3.48 16.34 14.53
N TYR A 67 -3.79 16.33 15.82
CA TYR A 67 -3.69 17.54 16.63
C TYR A 67 -2.32 17.64 17.31
N ALA A 68 -1.88 18.86 17.58
CA ALA A 68 -0.58 19.13 18.23
C ALA A 68 -0.45 18.38 19.57
N SER A 69 -1.54 18.23 20.32
CA SER A 69 -1.57 17.41 21.57
C SER A 69 -1.24 15.96 21.35
N GLN A 70 -1.73 15.39 20.26
CA GLN A 70 -1.49 13.96 19.93
C GLN A 70 -0.02 13.78 19.53
N ALA A 71 0.50 14.65 18.66
CA ALA A 71 1.89 14.60 18.23
C ALA A 71 2.85 14.79 19.42
N LEU A 72 2.59 15.77 20.29
CA LEU A 72 3.38 16.00 21.49
C LEU A 72 3.29 14.82 22.47
N GLY A 73 2.07 14.31 22.67
CA GLY A 73 1.86 13.13 23.50
C GLY A 73 2.60 11.89 23.00
N ALA A 74 2.65 11.67 21.68
CA ALA A 74 3.41 10.62 21.03
C ALA A 74 4.92 10.74 21.31
N LEU A 75 5.47 11.95 21.14
CA LEU A 75 6.88 12.24 21.42
C LEU A 75 7.24 11.98 22.91
N ILE A 76 6.36 12.35 23.83
CA ILE A 76 6.59 12.15 25.27
C ILE A 76 6.53 10.65 25.63
N ARG A 77 5.59 9.89 25.06
CA ARG A 77 5.46 8.45 25.34
C ARG A 77 6.57 7.63 24.71
N GLY A 78 7.18 8.09 23.61
CA GLY A 78 8.30 7.43 22.94
C GLY A 78 7.99 6.05 22.33
N LYS A 79 6.70 5.71 22.18
CA LYS A 79 6.25 4.43 21.60
C LYS A 79 5.73 4.59 20.18
N GLU A 80 5.52 5.81 19.76
CA GLU A 80 4.95 6.20 18.48
C GLU A 80 5.99 7.00 17.71
N THR A 81 6.05 6.81 16.41
CA THR A 81 6.88 7.64 15.53
C THR A 81 6.02 8.76 14.96
N VAL A 82 6.47 10.00 15.10
CA VAL A 82 5.81 11.18 14.50
C VAL A 82 6.53 11.49 13.21
N VAL A 83 5.81 11.45 12.09
CA VAL A 83 6.35 11.70 10.75
C VAL A 83 5.56 12.79 10.04
N PRO A 84 6.21 13.66 9.25
CA PRO A 84 5.50 14.63 8.42
C PRO A 84 4.61 13.91 7.41
N THR A 85 3.38 14.38 7.21
CA THR A 85 2.43 13.78 6.24
C THR A 85 3.00 13.81 4.83
N GLU A 86 3.70 14.88 4.46
CA GLU A 86 4.34 15.06 3.15
C GLU A 86 5.47 14.06 2.84
N ALA A 87 5.99 13.36 3.86
CA ALA A 87 6.98 12.29 3.65
C ALA A 87 6.37 11.03 3.03
N TYR A 88 5.05 10.87 3.12
CA TYR A 88 4.32 9.71 2.60
C TYR A 88 3.34 10.08 1.48
N TYR A 89 2.76 11.27 1.56
CA TYR A 89 1.74 11.74 0.63
C TYR A 89 2.14 13.09 0.06
N PRO A 90 2.16 13.27 -1.26
CA PRO A 90 2.30 14.58 -1.87
C PRO A 90 1.29 15.58 -1.32
N LEU A 91 1.64 16.85 -1.39
CA LEU A 91 0.70 17.93 -1.03
C LEU A 91 -0.57 17.79 -1.87
N GLU A 92 -1.73 18.04 -1.25
CA GLU A 92 -3.06 17.96 -1.87
C GLU A 92 -3.56 16.55 -2.16
N THR A 93 -2.85 15.48 -1.76
CA THR A 93 -3.38 14.12 -1.85
C THR A 93 -4.69 14.01 -1.08
N THR A 94 -5.73 13.52 -1.74
CA THR A 94 -7.05 13.33 -1.12
C THR A 94 -7.18 11.97 -0.44
N ARG A 95 -8.17 11.81 0.41
CA ARG A 95 -8.48 10.55 1.05
C ARG A 95 -8.91 9.48 0.03
N GLU A 96 -9.62 9.90 -0.99
CA GLU A 96 -10.10 9.05 -2.08
C GLU A 96 -8.92 8.47 -2.85
N GLN A 97 -7.95 9.31 -3.20
CA GLN A 97 -6.71 8.85 -3.88
C GLN A 97 -5.93 7.86 -3.03
N VAL A 98 -5.82 8.09 -1.71
CA VAL A 98 -5.17 7.12 -0.80
C VAL A 98 -5.93 5.80 -0.76
N ALA A 99 -7.26 5.82 -0.75
CA ALA A 99 -8.08 4.62 -0.74
C ALA A 99 -7.95 3.83 -2.05
N GLU A 100 -7.90 4.51 -3.18
CA GLU A 100 -7.69 3.92 -4.50
C GLU A 100 -6.31 3.27 -4.62
N SER A 101 -5.24 4.00 -4.26
CA SER A 101 -3.88 3.48 -4.23
C SER A 101 -3.75 2.25 -3.33
N ASN A 102 -4.30 2.29 -2.12
CA ASN A 102 -4.29 1.15 -1.21
C ASN A 102 -5.03 -0.08 -1.78
N SER A 103 -6.14 0.14 -2.49
CA SER A 103 -6.88 -0.93 -3.14
C SER A 103 -6.08 -1.58 -4.27
N TYR A 104 -5.42 -0.74 -5.07
CA TYR A 104 -4.53 -1.19 -6.14
C TYR A 104 -3.34 -1.96 -5.57
N GLU A 105 -2.65 -1.44 -4.57
CA GLU A 105 -1.52 -2.11 -3.93
C GLU A 105 -1.89 -3.48 -3.36
N MET A 106 -3.10 -3.60 -2.77
CA MET A 106 -3.61 -4.88 -2.27
C MET A 106 -3.82 -5.87 -3.42
N THR A 107 -4.46 -5.44 -4.51
CA THR A 107 -4.70 -6.30 -5.69
C THR A 107 -3.37 -6.75 -6.30
N SER A 108 -2.45 -5.81 -6.50
CA SER A 108 -1.11 -6.10 -7.02
C SER A 108 -0.35 -7.10 -6.13
N SER A 109 -0.43 -6.93 -4.81
CA SER A 109 0.19 -7.85 -3.85
C SER A 109 -0.39 -9.27 -3.93
N GLN A 110 -1.71 -9.39 -4.14
CA GLN A 110 -2.36 -10.69 -4.34
C GLN A 110 -1.91 -11.34 -5.64
N ASP A 111 -1.83 -10.58 -6.73
CA ASP A 111 -1.37 -11.08 -8.03
C ASP A 111 0.08 -11.55 -7.99
N VAL A 112 0.97 -10.79 -7.32
CA VAL A 112 2.37 -11.20 -7.10
C VAL A 112 2.45 -12.49 -6.28
N ALA A 113 1.63 -12.64 -5.25
CA ALA A 113 1.58 -13.86 -4.45
C ALA A 113 1.12 -15.06 -5.26
N VAL A 114 0.12 -14.89 -6.14
CA VAL A 114 -0.34 -15.94 -7.06
C VAL A 114 0.76 -16.29 -8.06
N ALA A 115 1.42 -15.32 -8.65
CA ALA A 115 2.53 -15.54 -9.59
C ALA A 115 3.66 -16.34 -8.93
N ALA A 116 4.09 -15.96 -7.72
CA ALA A 116 5.11 -16.68 -6.95
C ALA A 116 4.70 -18.12 -6.63
N ALA A 117 3.43 -18.36 -6.32
CA ALA A 117 2.91 -19.71 -6.10
C ALA A 117 2.91 -20.54 -7.40
N MET A 118 2.51 -19.94 -8.53
CA MET A 118 2.52 -20.60 -9.83
C MET A 118 3.95 -20.99 -10.25
N GLU A 119 4.92 -20.11 -10.03
CA GLU A 119 6.34 -20.38 -10.28
C GLU A 119 6.84 -21.55 -9.43
N GLN A 120 6.51 -21.57 -8.13
CA GLN A 120 6.89 -22.67 -7.22
C GLN A 120 6.32 -24.02 -7.65
N PHE A 121 5.16 -24.02 -8.30
CA PHE A 121 4.50 -25.26 -8.77
C PHE A 121 4.74 -25.57 -10.25
N ASP A 122 5.67 -24.90 -10.91
CA ASP A 122 5.97 -25.03 -12.35
C ASP A 122 4.70 -24.88 -13.21
N LYS A 123 3.80 -23.98 -12.83
CA LYS A 123 2.57 -23.68 -13.57
C LYS A 123 2.77 -22.46 -14.45
N PRO A 124 2.37 -22.51 -15.72
CA PRO A 124 2.46 -21.33 -16.58
C PRO A 124 1.52 -20.23 -16.09
N TYR A 125 2.01 -18.99 -16.14
CA TYR A 125 1.21 -17.81 -15.90
C TYR A 125 1.64 -16.68 -16.86
N THR A 126 0.79 -15.69 -17.01
CA THR A 126 1.07 -14.51 -17.82
C THR A 126 1.11 -13.28 -16.91
N VAL A 127 2.01 -12.35 -17.21
CA VAL A 127 2.12 -11.08 -16.50
C VAL A 127 1.55 -9.98 -17.39
N SER A 128 0.77 -9.10 -16.80
CA SER A 128 0.26 -7.89 -17.46
C SER A 128 0.82 -6.66 -16.78
N LEU A 129 1.21 -5.67 -17.56
CA LEU A 129 1.58 -4.36 -17.05
C LEU A 129 0.33 -3.50 -16.92
N LEU A 130 0.03 -3.03 -15.73
CA LEU A 130 -1.09 -2.15 -15.45
C LEU A 130 -0.60 -0.73 -15.16
N VAL A 131 -1.41 0.25 -15.52
CA VAL A 131 -1.21 1.64 -15.10
C VAL A 131 -1.62 1.76 -13.63
N ASP A 132 -0.68 2.13 -12.78
CA ASP A 132 -0.93 2.33 -11.35
C ASP A 132 -1.65 3.65 -11.11
N GLU A 133 -1.01 4.74 -11.48
CA GLU A 133 -1.53 6.09 -11.28
C GLU A 133 -1.20 6.97 -12.48
N VAL A 134 -2.10 7.88 -12.81
CA VAL A 134 -1.87 8.91 -13.83
C VAL A 134 -1.79 10.27 -13.13
N THR A 135 -0.62 10.89 -13.20
CA THR A 135 -0.42 12.22 -12.62
C THR A 135 -1.24 13.26 -13.37
N GLN A 136 -2.07 14.00 -12.66
CA GLN A 136 -2.90 15.06 -13.22
C GLN A 136 -2.03 16.13 -13.91
N GLY A 137 -2.42 16.51 -15.13
CA GLY A 137 -1.66 17.46 -15.94
C GLY A 137 -0.44 16.88 -16.68
N ALA A 138 -0.12 15.59 -16.49
CA ALA A 138 0.92 14.90 -17.24
C ALA A 138 0.45 14.54 -18.67
N PRO A 139 1.34 14.20 -19.61
CA PRO A 139 0.97 13.85 -20.99
C PRO A 139 0.01 12.64 -21.11
N ALA A 140 -0.03 11.79 -20.11
CA ALA A 140 -0.92 10.63 -20.04
C ALA A 140 -2.33 10.97 -19.49
N ASP A 141 -2.50 12.13 -18.87
CA ASP A 141 -3.77 12.56 -18.27
C ASP A 141 -4.87 12.66 -19.33
N GLY A 142 -6.02 12.03 -19.07
CA GLY A 142 -7.13 11.91 -20.01
C GLY A 142 -6.89 10.99 -21.22
N ARG A 143 -5.78 10.23 -21.22
CA ARG A 143 -5.46 9.22 -22.25
C ARG A 143 -5.34 7.81 -21.67
N LEU A 144 -4.85 7.72 -20.45
CA LEU A 144 -4.77 6.49 -19.66
C LEU A 144 -5.52 6.70 -18.35
N GLU A 145 -6.04 5.62 -17.82
CA GLU A 145 -6.69 5.57 -16.51
C GLU A 145 -5.99 4.54 -15.62
N SER A 146 -6.05 4.73 -14.30
CA SER A 146 -5.58 3.72 -13.34
C SER A 146 -6.29 2.38 -13.59
N GLY A 147 -5.53 1.29 -13.63
CA GLY A 147 -6.02 -0.04 -13.96
C GLY A 147 -6.01 -0.40 -15.45
N ASP A 148 -5.69 0.53 -16.35
CA ASP A 148 -5.50 0.23 -17.77
C ASP A 148 -4.37 -0.78 -17.96
N ARG A 149 -4.60 -1.77 -18.86
CA ARG A 149 -3.58 -2.76 -19.22
C ARG A 149 -2.81 -2.33 -20.44
N ILE A 150 -1.50 -2.20 -20.31
CA ILE A 150 -0.62 -1.89 -21.42
C ILE A 150 -0.35 -3.16 -22.23
N LEU A 151 -0.83 -3.20 -23.45
CA LEU A 151 -0.71 -4.36 -24.34
C LEU A 151 0.58 -4.35 -25.18
N SER A 152 1.06 -3.17 -25.53
CA SER A 152 2.28 -3.02 -26.31
C SER A 152 2.92 -1.65 -26.12
N VAL A 153 4.24 -1.57 -26.27
CA VAL A 153 5.00 -0.32 -26.29
C VAL A 153 5.85 -0.29 -27.57
N ASN A 154 5.72 0.78 -28.33
CA ASN A 154 6.46 0.94 -29.60
C ASN A 154 6.32 -0.26 -30.57
N GLY A 155 5.14 -0.88 -30.59
CA GLY A 155 4.83 -2.03 -31.45
C GLY A 155 5.34 -3.38 -30.94
N THR A 156 5.98 -3.41 -29.76
CA THR A 156 6.40 -4.67 -29.10
C THR A 156 5.33 -5.07 -28.10
N GLY A 157 4.72 -6.23 -28.29
CA GLY A 157 3.72 -6.79 -27.36
C GLY A 157 4.32 -7.12 -26.00
N LEU A 158 3.55 -6.87 -24.94
CA LEU A 158 3.93 -7.12 -23.55
C LEU A 158 3.33 -8.41 -22.99
N GLU A 159 2.47 -9.05 -23.78
CA GLU A 159 1.85 -10.29 -23.34
C GLU A 159 2.84 -11.44 -23.53
N THR A 160 3.13 -12.15 -22.45
CA THR A 160 3.59 -13.54 -22.37
C THR A 160 4.91 -13.82 -21.68
N ASP A 161 5.84 -12.86 -21.54
CA ASP A 161 7.14 -13.15 -20.92
C ASP A 161 7.35 -12.27 -19.67
N PRO A 162 7.43 -12.87 -18.47
CA PRO A 162 7.72 -12.13 -17.22
C PRO A 162 9.01 -11.31 -17.30
N GLU A 163 10.05 -11.81 -18.01
CA GLU A 163 11.31 -11.08 -18.20
C GLU A 163 11.13 -9.89 -19.15
N ALA A 164 10.29 -10.03 -20.19
CA ALA A 164 10.01 -8.95 -21.11
C ALA A 164 9.24 -7.82 -20.42
N ALA A 165 8.25 -8.15 -19.58
CA ALA A 165 7.50 -7.17 -18.79
C ALA A 165 8.41 -6.39 -17.82
N ALA A 166 9.33 -7.07 -17.13
CA ALA A 166 10.30 -6.43 -16.24
C ALA A 166 11.28 -5.50 -16.99
N LYS A 167 11.78 -5.92 -18.15
CA LYS A 167 12.66 -5.10 -18.99
C LYS A 167 11.96 -3.86 -19.55
N MET A 168 10.67 -3.96 -19.86
CA MET A 168 9.91 -2.84 -20.40
C MET A 168 9.49 -1.81 -19.36
N SER A 169 9.18 -2.22 -18.14
CA SER A 169 9.03 -1.28 -17.02
C SER A 169 10.26 -0.37 -16.90
N THR A 170 11.45 -0.93 -17.03
CA THR A 170 12.71 -0.17 -17.04
C THR A 170 12.87 0.70 -18.28
N THR A 171 12.37 0.27 -19.44
CA THR A 171 12.45 1.03 -20.71
C THR A 171 11.50 2.22 -20.70
N VAL A 172 10.28 2.05 -20.17
CA VAL A 172 9.30 3.15 -20.02
C VAL A 172 9.79 4.21 -19.04
N GLN A 173 10.44 3.80 -17.95
CA GLN A 173 11.03 4.74 -16.98
C GLN A 173 12.21 5.55 -17.53
N ASN A 174 12.90 5.05 -18.54
CA ASN A 174 14.09 5.68 -19.13
C ASN A 174 13.84 6.34 -20.51
N SER A 175 12.59 6.37 -20.97
CA SER A 175 12.23 7.09 -22.21
C SER A 175 11.82 8.52 -21.86
N ASP A 176 12.75 9.47 -22.07
CA ASP A 176 12.50 10.91 -22.08
C ASP A 176 11.57 11.33 -23.24
#